data_b9929a411e201c6a0bbbbe9b62d56b63
#
_entry.id   b9929a411e201c6a0bbbbe9b62d56b63
#
_cell.length_a   1.000
_cell.length_b   1.000
_cell.length_c   1.000
_cell.angle_alpha   90.00
_cell.angle_beta   90.00
_cell.angle_gamma   90.00
#
_symmetry.space_group_name_H-M   'P 1'
#
loop_
_entity.id
_entity.type
_entity.pdbx_description
1 polymer ?
#
loop_
_entity_poly.entity_id
_entity_poly.type
_entity_poly.pdbx_seq_one_letter_code
_entity_poly.pdbx_strand_id
1 'polypeptide(L)'
;MIISIVHLNSYITDRIIQMFRHYHHRYTISKTLIHSDIYFTGAFEDIQRIRIIDQEAFIVIVLNKPLGPETVIYQPFHYIFENDLEFGVSLMLSLHVNHYDYYQFKYEHQKMSIPIHDIFYIETHDHLSTIHTKKKNYHLYKPLRIIQEEMHSKQIVQINKSTCINSRYINKINHHDIYMGIHIFKLGQIYKNNFYQSLKKKSGDF
;
A
#
# COMPACT_ATOMS: atom_id res chain seq x y z
N MET A 1 5.08 -9.47 2.56
CA MET A 1 5.65 -8.49 1.62
C MET A 1 6.31 -9.26 0.48
N ILE A 2 6.02 -8.90 -0.76
CA ILE A 2 6.68 -9.45 -1.96
C ILE A 2 7.60 -8.38 -2.52
N ILE A 3 8.84 -8.75 -2.84
CA ILE A 3 9.86 -7.86 -3.36
C ILE A 3 10.32 -8.41 -4.70
N SER A 4 10.16 -7.65 -5.77
CA SER A 4 10.75 -7.97 -7.08
C SER A 4 12.11 -7.28 -7.21
N ILE A 5 13.15 -8.05 -7.56
CA ILE A 5 14.49 -7.54 -7.83
C ILE A 5 14.86 -7.98 -9.24
N VAL A 6 14.94 -7.04 -10.17
CA VAL A 6 15.16 -7.30 -11.60
C VAL A 6 16.24 -6.40 -12.19
N HIS A 7 16.93 -6.88 -13.19
CA HIS A 7 17.98 -6.14 -13.93
C HIS A 7 19.05 -5.48 -13.03
N LEU A 8 19.39 -6.15 -11.92
CA LEU A 8 20.51 -5.83 -11.06
C LEU A 8 21.54 -6.95 -11.12
N ASN A 9 22.82 -6.60 -10.98
CA ASN A 9 23.88 -7.63 -10.89
C ASN A 9 23.72 -8.47 -9.62
N SER A 10 24.36 -9.65 -9.60
CA SER A 10 24.23 -10.60 -8.49
C SER A 10 24.70 -10.01 -7.16
N TYR A 11 25.80 -9.25 -7.17
CA TYR A 11 26.35 -8.63 -5.97
C TYR A 11 25.37 -7.66 -5.31
N ILE A 12 24.78 -6.75 -6.08
CA ILE A 12 23.76 -5.81 -5.59
C ILE A 12 22.50 -6.53 -5.12
N THR A 13 22.05 -7.52 -5.89
CA THR A 13 20.89 -8.35 -5.54
C THR A 13 21.11 -9.03 -4.20
N ASP A 14 22.25 -9.67 -3.98
CA ASP A 14 22.54 -10.38 -2.73
C ASP A 14 22.66 -9.44 -1.55
N ARG A 15 23.23 -8.26 -1.73
CA ARG A 15 23.28 -7.21 -0.68
C ARG A 15 21.88 -6.75 -0.28
N ILE A 16 21.01 -6.45 -1.24
CA ILE A 16 19.61 -6.08 -0.95
C ILE A 16 18.93 -7.21 -0.16
N ILE A 17 19.08 -8.46 -0.59
CA ILE A 17 18.52 -9.62 0.10
C ILE A 17 19.03 -9.73 1.54
N GLN A 18 20.33 -9.55 1.76
CA GLN A 18 20.92 -9.58 3.11
C GLN A 18 20.34 -8.50 4.02
N MET A 19 20.14 -7.29 3.50
CA MET A 19 19.56 -6.19 4.27
C MET A 19 18.13 -6.53 4.70
N PHE A 20 17.29 -7.07 3.83
CA PHE A 20 15.95 -7.50 4.19
C PHE A 20 15.91 -8.62 5.23
N ARG A 21 16.91 -9.48 5.32
CA ARG A 21 17.01 -10.52 6.35
C ARG A 21 17.10 -9.96 7.77
N HIS A 22 17.64 -8.76 7.95
CA HIS A 22 17.73 -8.08 9.24
C HIS A 22 16.41 -7.42 9.68
N TYR A 23 15.48 -7.21 8.75
CA TYR A 23 14.16 -6.69 9.07
C TYR A 23 13.23 -7.85 9.40
N HIS A 24 12.66 -7.88 10.60
CA HIS A 24 11.81 -8.97 11.13
C HIS A 24 10.48 -9.20 10.38
N HIS A 25 10.34 -8.72 9.15
CA HIS A 25 9.16 -8.90 8.34
C HIS A 25 9.29 -10.14 7.45
N ARG A 26 8.22 -10.95 7.39
CA ARG A 26 8.13 -12.04 6.40
C ARG A 26 8.07 -11.42 5.01
N TYR A 27 9.04 -11.76 4.16
CA TYR A 27 9.09 -11.33 2.78
C TYR A 27 9.37 -12.50 1.85
N THR A 28 8.95 -12.34 0.61
CA THR A 28 9.26 -13.26 -0.51
C THR A 28 9.97 -12.46 -1.59
N ILE A 29 11.06 -12.97 -2.10
CA ILE A 29 11.81 -12.34 -3.18
C ILE A 29 11.47 -13.02 -4.50
N SER A 30 11.18 -12.22 -5.52
CA SER A 30 11.06 -12.63 -6.91
C SER A 30 12.18 -12.00 -7.73
N LYS A 31 12.76 -12.77 -8.64
CA LYS A 31 13.72 -12.30 -9.65
C LYS A 31 13.04 -11.99 -10.99
N THR A 32 11.71 -11.97 -11.00
CA THR A 32 10.89 -11.65 -12.17
C THR A 32 9.90 -10.56 -11.83
N LEU A 33 9.41 -9.85 -12.84
CA LEU A 33 8.36 -8.84 -12.67
C LEU A 33 7.03 -9.55 -12.41
N ILE A 34 6.63 -9.57 -11.15
CA ILE A 34 5.31 -10.00 -10.68
C ILE A 34 4.70 -8.88 -9.84
N HIS A 35 3.42 -8.92 -9.58
CA HIS A 35 2.80 -7.95 -8.67
C HIS A 35 3.48 -8.03 -7.28
N SER A 36 4.12 -6.95 -6.87
CA SER A 36 4.98 -6.89 -5.68
C SER A 36 4.74 -5.61 -4.88
N ASP A 37 5.04 -5.67 -3.57
CA ASP A 37 4.94 -4.50 -2.70
C ASP A 37 6.07 -3.49 -2.97
N ILE A 38 7.25 -3.99 -3.34
CA ILE A 38 8.42 -3.17 -3.68
C ILE A 38 9.10 -3.76 -4.91
N TYR A 39 9.54 -2.89 -5.80
CA TYR A 39 10.34 -3.25 -6.97
C TYR A 39 11.69 -2.56 -6.90
N PHE A 40 12.76 -3.35 -7.00
CA PHE A 40 14.12 -2.87 -7.23
C PHE A 40 14.51 -3.18 -8.67
N THR A 41 14.97 -2.19 -9.39
CA THR A 41 15.45 -2.36 -10.77
C THR A 41 16.66 -1.49 -11.06
N GLY A 42 17.54 -1.98 -11.94
CA GLY A 42 18.64 -1.20 -12.53
C GLY A 42 18.29 -0.60 -13.91
N ALA A 43 17.10 -0.88 -14.44
CA ALA A 43 16.70 -0.50 -15.79
C ALA A 43 15.44 0.39 -15.78
N PHE A 44 15.50 1.50 -16.51
CA PHE A 44 14.37 2.44 -16.62
C PHE A 44 13.18 1.84 -17.38
N GLU A 45 13.44 0.99 -18.34
CA GLU A 45 12.41 0.34 -19.15
C GLU A 45 11.48 -0.52 -18.30
N ASP A 46 11.94 -1.00 -17.17
CA ASP A 46 11.11 -1.77 -16.25
C ASP A 46 10.04 -0.92 -15.59
N ILE A 47 10.27 0.37 -15.39
CA ILE A 47 9.30 1.25 -14.74
C ILE A 47 7.99 1.24 -15.52
N GLN A 48 8.05 1.39 -16.84
CA GLN A 48 6.85 1.35 -17.68
C GLN A 48 6.13 0.01 -17.57
N ARG A 49 6.88 -1.10 -17.59
CA ARG A 49 6.32 -2.45 -17.42
C ARG A 49 5.68 -2.64 -16.05
N ILE A 50 6.34 -2.14 -14.99
CA ILE A 50 5.83 -2.20 -13.62
C ILE A 50 4.55 -1.37 -13.50
N ARG A 51 4.50 -0.16 -14.09
CA ARG A 51 3.32 0.72 -14.07
C ARG A 51 2.11 0.13 -14.81
N ILE A 52 2.31 -0.74 -15.78
CA ILE A 52 1.24 -1.52 -16.41
C ILE A 52 0.66 -2.56 -15.42
N ILE A 53 1.51 -3.18 -14.61
CA ILE A 53 1.10 -4.18 -13.62
C ILE A 53 0.45 -3.51 -12.40
N ASP A 54 1.06 -2.41 -11.93
CA ASP A 54 0.62 -1.63 -10.78
C ASP A 54 1.00 -0.16 -10.96
N GLN A 55 0.00 0.70 -11.17
CA GLN A 55 0.20 2.15 -11.36
C GLN A 55 0.77 2.84 -10.12
N GLU A 56 0.50 2.29 -8.93
CA GLU A 56 0.91 2.81 -7.63
C GLU A 56 2.14 2.08 -7.06
N ALA A 57 2.80 1.25 -7.88
CA ALA A 57 3.94 0.44 -7.47
C ALA A 57 5.04 1.27 -6.80
N PHE A 58 5.58 0.76 -5.69
CA PHE A 58 6.73 1.33 -5.01
C PHE A 58 8.01 0.90 -5.74
N ILE A 59 8.52 1.77 -6.61
CA ILE A 59 9.65 1.49 -7.49
C ILE A 59 10.91 2.18 -6.96
N VAL A 60 11.96 1.41 -6.77
CA VAL A 60 13.29 1.87 -6.38
C VAL A 60 14.26 1.56 -7.52
N ILE A 61 14.91 2.59 -8.03
CA ILE A 61 15.96 2.43 -9.04
C ILE A 61 17.32 2.42 -8.36
N VAL A 62 18.10 1.38 -8.63
CA VAL A 62 19.50 1.28 -8.18
C VAL A 62 20.42 1.65 -9.33
N LEU A 63 21.28 2.63 -9.10
CA LEU A 63 22.07 3.29 -10.13
C LEU A 63 23.57 3.12 -9.88
N ASN A 64 24.30 2.93 -10.94
CA ASN A 64 25.78 2.98 -10.93
C ASN A 64 26.37 4.30 -11.46
N LYS A 65 25.53 5.19 -12.00
CA LYS A 65 25.90 6.48 -12.57
C LYS A 65 24.90 7.56 -12.17
N PRO A 66 25.31 8.83 -12.09
CA PRO A 66 24.37 9.94 -12.00
C PRO A 66 23.40 9.96 -13.19
N LEU A 67 22.20 10.39 -12.92
CA LEU A 67 21.10 10.45 -13.91
C LEU A 67 21.11 11.75 -14.68
N GLY A 68 20.69 11.68 -15.93
CA GLY A 68 20.31 12.86 -16.71
C GLY A 68 18.88 13.34 -16.35
N PRO A 69 18.53 14.58 -16.73
CA PRO A 69 17.21 15.17 -16.47
C PRO A 69 16.05 14.40 -17.10
N GLU A 70 16.32 13.60 -18.12
CA GLU A 70 15.34 12.74 -18.81
C GLU A 70 14.70 11.68 -17.91
N THR A 71 15.34 11.37 -16.78
CA THR A 71 14.85 10.30 -15.88
C THR A 71 13.72 10.74 -14.96
N VAL A 72 13.51 12.04 -14.81
CA VAL A 72 12.45 12.62 -13.98
C VAL A 72 11.05 12.21 -14.46
N ILE A 73 10.89 11.97 -15.77
CA ILE A 73 9.60 11.56 -16.35
C ILE A 73 9.09 10.20 -15.86
N TYR A 74 9.97 9.34 -15.36
CA TYR A 74 9.60 7.98 -14.93
C TYR A 74 9.03 7.91 -13.52
N GLN A 75 9.16 8.97 -12.72
CA GLN A 75 8.61 9.11 -11.38
C GLN A 75 8.76 7.84 -10.51
N PRO A 76 9.98 7.30 -10.33
CA PRO A 76 10.20 6.23 -9.37
C PRO A 76 10.01 6.81 -7.96
N PHE A 77 9.71 5.94 -7.00
CA PHE A 77 9.57 6.38 -5.62
C PHE A 77 10.91 6.85 -5.04
N HIS A 78 12.00 6.15 -5.35
CA HIS A 78 13.32 6.45 -4.81
C HIS A 78 14.43 6.04 -5.76
N TYR A 79 15.56 6.79 -5.69
CA TYR A 79 16.80 6.49 -6.37
C TYR A 79 17.86 6.13 -5.34
N ILE A 80 18.59 5.05 -5.57
CA ILE A 80 19.70 4.61 -4.72
C ILE A 80 20.93 4.41 -5.58
N PHE A 81 22.06 5.03 -5.18
CA PHE A 81 23.34 4.73 -5.82
C PHE A 81 23.94 3.45 -5.23
N GLU A 82 24.59 2.65 -6.07
CA GLU A 82 25.22 1.39 -5.63
C GLU A 82 26.22 1.61 -4.48
N ASN A 83 26.92 2.74 -4.47
CA ASN A 83 27.88 3.11 -3.41
C ASN A 83 27.20 3.41 -2.07
N ASP A 84 25.95 3.85 -2.09
CA ASP A 84 25.17 4.24 -0.91
C ASP A 84 24.03 3.24 -0.63
N LEU A 85 24.17 2.01 -1.10
CA LEU A 85 23.10 1.01 -1.11
C LEU A 85 22.51 0.78 0.28
N GLU A 86 23.35 0.64 1.32
CA GLU A 86 22.88 0.36 2.68
C GLU A 86 22.07 1.51 3.26
N PHE A 87 22.59 2.73 3.12
CA PHE A 87 21.87 3.92 3.56
C PHE A 87 20.59 4.12 2.77
N GLY A 88 20.64 4.00 1.44
CA GLY A 88 19.48 4.17 0.57
C GLY A 88 18.39 3.17 0.83
N VAL A 89 18.71 1.88 0.98
CA VAL A 89 17.73 0.82 1.31
C VAL A 89 17.15 1.03 2.72
N SER A 90 17.97 1.39 3.70
CA SER A 90 17.51 1.67 5.07
C SER A 90 16.55 2.86 5.09
N LEU A 91 16.88 3.94 4.39
CA LEU A 91 16.02 5.11 4.25
C LEU A 91 14.72 4.76 3.54
N MET A 92 14.80 4.05 2.40
CA MET A 92 13.65 3.59 1.65
C MET A 92 12.72 2.73 2.50
N LEU A 93 13.25 1.79 3.27
CA LEU A 93 12.46 0.95 4.15
C LEU A 93 11.74 1.76 5.23
N SER A 94 12.39 2.77 5.81
CA SER A 94 11.75 3.67 6.76
C SER A 94 10.60 4.46 6.12
N LEU A 95 10.78 4.93 4.90
CA LEU A 95 9.76 5.64 4.12
C LEU A 95 8.62 4.69 3.70
N HIS A 96 8.97 3.48 3.25
CA HIS A 96 7.99 2.48 2.86
C HIS A 96 7.12 2.05 4.05
N VAL A 97 7.70 1.78 5.21
CA VAL A 97 6.96 1.45 6.44
C VAL A 97 6.03 2.60 6.83
N ASN A 98 6.47 3.86 6.67
CA ASN A 98 5.62 5.03 6.91
C ASN A 98 4.57 5.26 5.81
N HIS A 99 4.84 4.76 4.59
CA HIS A 99 3.93 4.90 3.45
C HIS A 99 2.79 3.88 3.46
N TYR A 100 3.05 2.67 3.98
CA TYR A 100 2.07 1.61 4.10
C TYR A 100 1.79 1.31 5.57
N ASP A 101 0.67 1.84 6.06
CA ASP A 101 0.12 1.42 7.34
C ASP A 101 -0.32 -0.04 7.26
N TYR A 102 -0.05 -0.80 8.31
CA TYR A 102 -0.50 -2.19 8.42
C TYR A 102 -1.53 -2.33 9.53
N TYR A 103 -2.58 -3.08 9.25
CA TYR A 103 -3.50 -3.53 10.29
C TYR A 103 -3.10 -4.91 10.79
N GLN A 104 -2.86 -5.01 12.10
CA GLN A 104 -2.49 -6.27 12.76
C GLN A 104 -3.66 -6.78 13.62
N PHE A 105 -4.00 -8.05 13.45
CA PHE A 105 -5.10 -8.69 14.18
C PHE A 105 -4.86 -10.20 14.34
N LYS A 106 -5.64 -10.84 15.24
CA LYS A 106 -5.67 -12.29 15.35
C LYS A 106 -6.76 -12.86 14.45
N TYR A 107 -6.42 -13.86 13.66
CA TYR A 107 -7.33 -14.58 12.79
C TYR A 107 -6.97 -16.06 12.83
N GLU A 108 -7.94 -16.95 13.15
CA GLU A 108 -7.71 -18.40 13.27
C GLU A 108 -6.47 -18.74 14.12
N HIS A 109 -6.37 -18.14 15.31
CA HIS A 109 -5.25 -18.30 16.26
C HIS A 109 -3.88 -17.78 15.78
N GLN A 110 -3.79 -17.19 14.61
CA GLN A 110 -2.56 -16.63 14.05
C GLN A 110 -2.56 -15.10 14.10
N LYS A 111 -1.38 -14.50 14.28
CA LYS A 111 -1.21 -13.06 14.07
C LYS A 111 -1.15 -12.79 12.56
N MET A 112 -2.09 -11.98 12.09
CA MET A 112 -2.14 -11.48 10.71
C MET A 112 -1.69 -10.03 10.67
N SER A 113 -1.04 -9.67 9.58
CA SER A 113 -0.67 -8.29 9.26
C SER A 113 -1.02 -8.05 7.80
N ILE A 114 -1.91 -7.12 7.54
CA ILE A 114 -2.34 -6.78 6.18
C ILE A 114 -2.08 -5.29 5.91
N PRO A 115 -1.56 -4.93 4.74
CA PRO A 115 -1.39 -3.54 4.37
C PRO A 115 -2.76 -2.87 4.28
N ILE A 116 -2.91 -1.66 4.82
CA ILE A 116 -4.18 -0.93 4.77
C ILE A 116 -4.58 -0.60 3.32
N HIS A 117 -3.60 -0.40 2.45
CA HIS A 117 -3.87 -0.19 1.03
C HIS A 117 -4.44 -1.42 0.31
N ASP A 118 -4.34 -2.63 0.88
CA ASP A 118 -5.00 -3.83 0.34
C ASP A 118 -6.46 -3.94 0.76
N ILE A 119 -6.90 -3.16 1.74
CA ILE A 119 -8.27 -3.15 2.23
C ILE A 119 -9.11 -2.26 1.32
N PHE A 120 -10.17 -2.81 0.72
CA PHE A 120 -11.13 -2.06 -0.06
C PHE A 120 -12.17 -1.38 0.82
N TYR A 121 -12.83 -2.18 1.65
CA TYR A 121 -13.85 -1.72 2.59
C TYR A 121 -14.01 -2.72 3.72
N ILE A 122 -14.70 -2.29 4.75
CA ILE A 122 -15.05 -3.12 5.91
C ILE A 122 -16.53 -2.94 6.14
N GLU A 123 -17.24 -4.03 6.30
CA GLU A 123 -18.66 -4.01 6.65
C GLU A 123 -18.94 -4.87 7.87
N THR A 124 -19.97 -4.51 8.62
CA THR A 124 -20.41 -5.27 9.79
C THR A 124 -21.85 -5.69 9.63
N HIS A 125 -22.09 -6.98 9.80
CA HIS A 125 -23.42 -7.59 9.82
C HIS A 125 -23.51 -8.50 11.04
N ASP A 126 -24.54 -8.35 11.87
CA ASP A 126 -24.80 -9.19 13.04
C ASP A 126 -23.58 -9.41 13.94
N HIS A 127 -22.89 -8.33 14.32
CA HIS A 127 -21.64 -8.30 15.12
C HIS A 127 -20.41 -8.94 14.47
N LEU A 128 -20.53 -9.43 13.24
CA LEU A 128 -19.41 -9.94 12.45
C LEU A 128 -18.93 -8.87 11.50
N SER A 129 -17.69 -8.43 11.67
CA SER A 129 -17.05 -7.50 10.73
C SER A 129 -16.28 -8.27 9.68
N THR A 130 -16.48 -7.93 8.41
CA THR A 130 -15.77 -8.49 7.27
C THR A 130 -14.85 -7.44 6.67
N ILE A 131 -13.57 -7.73 6.65
CA ILE A 131 -12.55 -6.92 5.98
C ILE A 131 -12.35 -7.47 4.57
N HIS A 132 -12.73 -6.69 3.58
CA HIS A 132 -12.60 -7.04 2.17
C HIS A 132 -11.25 -6.55 1.63
N THR A 133 -10.41 -7.48 1.19
CA THR A 133 -9.07 -7.18 0.66
C THR A 133 -8.88 -7.68 -0.77
N LYS A 134 -7.79 -7.28 -1.41
CA LYS A 134 -7.40 -7.75 -2.74
C LYS A 134 -7.25 -9.28 -2.83
N LYS A 135 -6.85 -9.94 -1.73
CA LYS A 135 -6.51 -11.38 -1.73
C LYS A 135 -7.66 -12.24 -1.21
N LYS A 136 -8.23 -11.88 -0.06
CA LYS A 136 -9.32 -12.63 0.59
C LYS A 136 -10.07 -11.75 1.58
N ASN A 137 -11.22 -12.24 2.04
CA ASN A 137 -11.97 -11.61 3.11
C ASN A 137 -11.57 -12.19 4.46
N TYR A 138 -11.57 -11.34 5.50
CA TYR A 138 -11.33 -11.74 6.88
C TYR A 138 -12.56 -11.41 7.73
N HIS A 139 -13.03 -12.41 8.49
CA HIS A 139 -14.21 -12.28 9.34
C HIS A 139 -13.77 -12.16 10.80
N LEU A 140 -14.13 -11.07 11.46
CA LEU A 140 -13.73 -10.78 12.84
C LEU A 140 -14.97 -10.51 13.69
N TYR A 141 -15.10 -11.20 14.83
CA TYR A 141 -16.08 -10.86 15.87
C TYR A 141 -15.59 -9.64 16.65
N LYS A 142 -15.59 -8.48 15.98
CA LYS A 142 -15.09 -7.23 16.52
C LYS A 142 -15.92 -6.07 15.94
N PRO A 143 -16.37 -5.11 16.79
CA PRO A 143 -17.11 -3.95 16.32
C PRO A 143 -16.30 -3.11 15.32
N LEU A 144 -16.98 -2.57 14.31
CA LEU A 144 -16.36 -1.73 13.26
C LEU A 144 -15.55 -0.57 13.82
N ARG A 145 -16.07 0.09 14.87
CA ARG A 145 -15.39 1.19 15.55
C ARG A 145 -14.03 0.76 16.11
N ILE A 146 -13.95 -0.38 16.75
CA ILE A 146 -12.70 -0.89 17.34
C ILE A 146 -11.69 -1.21 16.22
N ILE A 147 -12.13 -1.82 15.13
CA ILE A 147 -11.27 -2.09 13.97
C ILE A 147 -10.70 -0.78 13.41
N GLN A 148 -11.53 0.24 13.26
CA GLN A 148 -11.13 1.55 12.75
C GLN A 148 -10.16 2.27 13.70
N GLU A 149 -10.40 2.21 15.01
CA GLU A 149 -9.50 2.77 16.02
C GLU A 149 -8.15 2.07 16.03
N GLU A 150 -8.11 0.73 15.93
CA GLU A 150 -6.85 -0.05 15.88
C GLU A 150 -6.04 0.20 14.60
N MET A 151 -6.70 0.48 13.48
CA MET A 151 -6.03 0.77 12.22
C MET A 151 -5.31 2.12 12.22
N HIS A 152 -5.76 3.09 13.04
CA HIS A 152 -5.23 4.46 13.09
C HIS A 152 -5.04 5.12 11.71
N SER A 153 -5.77 4.69 10.69
CA SER A 153 -5.56 5.09 9.31
C SER A 153 -6.56 6.16 8.87
N LYS A 154 -6.03 7.24 8.30
CA LYS A 154 -6.84 8.29 7.66
C LYS A 154 -7.47 7.85 6.32
N GLN A 155 -7.04 6.70 5.79
CA GLN A 155 -7.55 6.18 4.51
C GLN A 155 -8.88 5.44 4.70
N ILE A 156 -9.06 4.78 5.85
CA ILE A 156 -10.27 4.02 6.17
C ILE A 156 -11.29 4.94 6.82
N VAL A 157 -12.33 5.29 6.09
CA VAL A 157 -13.32 6.29 6.49
C VAL A 157 -14.70 5.65 6.66
N GLN A 158 -15.31 5.89 7.81
CA GLN A 158 -16.68 5.41 8.05
C GLN A 158 -17.69 6.26 7.27
N ILE A 159 -18.57 5.60 6.53
CA ILE A 159 -19.57 6.23 5.65
C ILE A 159 -21.01 6.01 6.11
N ASN A 160 -21.24 4.98 6.93
CA ASN A 160 -22.54 4.72 7.56
C ASN A 160 -22.34 3.84 8.82
N LYS A 161 -23.41 3.45 9.48
CA LYS A 161 -23.39 2.70 10.75
C LYS A 161 -22.59 1.39 10.67
N SER A 162 -22.60 0.73 9.52
CA SER A 162 -22.06 -0.61 9.33
C SER A 162 -20.91 -0.70 8.31
N THR A 163 -20.46 0.44 7.73
CA THR A 163 -19.49 0.39 6.63
C THR A 163 -18.41 1.44 6.78
N CYS A 164 -17.16 1.01 6.65
CA CYS A 164 -15.99 1.86 6.38
C CYS A 164 -15.46 1.54 4.98
N ILE A 165 -15.00 2.53 4.27
CA ILE A 165 -14.37 2.37 2.95
C ILE A 165 -12.95 2.93 2.95
N ASN A 166 -12.12 2.38 2.09
CA ASN A 166 -10.83 2.99 1.81
C ASN A 166 -11.00 4.08 0.76
N SER A 167 -10.79 5.32 1.18
CA SER A 167 -10.95 6.50 0.33
C SER A 167 -10.05 6.51 -0.91
N ARG A 168 -9.00 5.67 -0.94
CA ARG A 168 -8.10 5.51 -2.09
C ARG A 168 -8.78 4.87 -3.30
N TYR A 169 -9.80 4.03 -3.07
CA TYR A 169 -10.50 3.30 -4.11
C TYR A 169 -11.79 3.97 -4.60
N ILE A 170 -12.07 5.19 -4.15
CA ILE A 170 -13.22 5.94 -4.62
C ILE A 170 -13.00 6.36 -6.06
N ASN A 171 -13.86 5.87 -6.97
CA ASN A 171 -13.84 6.29 -8.37
C ASN A 171 -14.68 7.55 -8.60
N LYS A 172 -15.83 7.64 -7.93
CA LYS A 172 -16.79 8.74 -8.12
C LYS A 172 -17.68 8.88 -6.90
N ILE A 173 -18.08 10.12 -6.62
CA ILE A 173 -19.10 10.45 -5.62
C ILE A 173 -20.25 11.18 -6.34
N ASN A 174 -21.47 10.71 -6.15
CA ASN A 174 -22.66 11.36 -6.70
C ASN A 174 -23.73 11.48 -5.60
N HIS A 175 -23.95 12.68 -5.09
CA HIS A 175 -24.85 13.01 -3.97
C HIS A 175 -24.50 12.17 -2.72
N HIS A 176 -25.23 11.07 -2.50
CA HIS A 176 -25.03 10.14 -1.38
C HIS A 176 -24.42 8.81 -1.80
N ASP A 177 -24.15 8.63 -3.08
CA ASP A 177 -23.60 7.39 -3.64
C ASP A 177 -22.11 7.50 -3.84
N ILE A 178 -21.37 6.54 -3.27
CA ILE A 178 -19.93 6.41 -3.40
C ILE A 178 -19.67 5.18 -4.26
N TYR A 179 -19.01 5.39 -5.40
CA TYR A 179 -18.69 4.35 -6.38
C TYR A 179 -17.25 3.87 -6.19
N MET A 180 -17.08 2.57 -6.03
CA MET A 180 -15.77 1.90 -5.87
C MET A 180 -15.75 0.63 -6.75
N GLY A 181 -15.20 0.72 -7.94
CA GLY A 181 -15.25 -0.34 -8.93
C GLY A 181 -16.71 -0.70 -9.25
N ILE A 182 -17.11 -1.95 -8.98
CA ILE A 182 -18.48 -2.43 -9.18
C ILE A 182 -19.41 -2.18 -7.97
N HIS A 183 -18.86 -1.70 -6.86
CA HIS A 183 -19.62 -1.48 -5.63
C HIS A 183 -20.14 -0.06 -5.54
N ILE A 184 -21.37 0.08 -5.03
CA ILE A 184 -22.01 1.37 -4.75
C ILE A 184 -22.38 1.39 -3.26
N PHE A 185 -21.85 2.34 -2.52
CA PHE A 185 -22.10 2.50 -1.10
C PHE A 185 -22.92 3.75 -0.82
N LYS A 186 -23.82 3.70 0.16
CA LYS A 186 -24.63 4.83 0.58
C LYS A 186 -23.92 5.59 1.71
N LEU A 187 -23.68 6.90 1.50
CA LEU A 187 -23.17 7.81 2.52
C LEU A 187 -24.28 8.26 3.46
N GLY A 188 -24.20 7.87 4.70
CA GLY A 188 -25.14 8.28 5.74
C GLY A 188 -24.99 9.76 6.08
N GLN A 189 -26.11 10.44 6.31
CA GLN A 189 -26.16 11.90 6.56
C GLN A 189 -25.25 12.34 7.72
N ILE A 190 -25.21 11.58 8.81
CA ILE A 190 -24.41 11.88 10.01
C ILE A 190 -22.90 11.79 9.70
N TYR A 191 -22.49 10.95 8.76
CA TYR A 191 -21.08 10.69 8.40
C TYR A 191 -20.54 11.66 7.35
N LYS A 192 -21.41 12.43 6.70
CA LYS A 192 -21.10 13.28 5.56
C LYS A 192 -19.97 14.28 5.84
N ASN A 193 -20.04 14.99 6.96
CA ASN A 193 -19.05 16.02 7.31
C ASN A 193 -17.66 15.41 7.51
N ASN A 194 -17.56 14.34 8.31
CA ASN A 194 -16.29 13.64 8.56
C ASN A 194 -15.70 13.06 7.28
N PHE A 195 -16.56 12.48 6.44
CA PHE A 195 -16.16 11.93 5.16
C PHE A 195 -15.51 12.98 4.25
N TYR A 196 -16.18 14.11 4.01
CA TYR A 196 -15.62 15.17 3.17
C TYR A 196 -14.39 15.86 3.78
N GLN A 197 -14.31 15.97 5.10
CA GLN A 197 -13.10 16.47 5.76
C GLN A 197 -11.91 15.53 5.56
N SER A 198 -12.11 14.21 5.60
CA SER A 198 -11.06 13.24 5.34
C SER A 198 -10.51 13.30 3.91
N LEU A 199 -11.36 13.61 2.93
CA LEU A 199 -10.94 13.79 1.54
C LEU A 199 -10.19 15.12 1.31
N LYS A 200 -10.58 16.21 1.98
CA LYS A 200 -9.92 17.53 1.83
C LYS A 200 -8.49 17.55 2.36
N LYS A 201 -8.20 16.81 3.43
CA LYS A 201 -6.84 16.69 3.98
C LYS A 201 -5.83 16.01 3.03
N LYS A 202 -6.31 15.35 1.98
CA LYS A 202 -5.44 14.76 0.93
C LYS A 202 -5.05 15.75 -0.17
N SER A 203 -5.81 16.84 -0.36
CA SER A 203 -5.54 17.83 -1.42
C SER A 203 -4.62 18.98 -0.97
N GLY A 204 -4.15 18.97 0.26
CA GLY A 204 -3.35 20.05 0.85
C GLY A 204 -1.89 19.72 1.16
N ASP A 205 -1.42 18.49 0.86
CA ASP A 205 -0.03 18.08 1.05
C ASP A 205 0.72 18.01 -0.30
N PHE A 206 0.53 19.04 -1.15
CA PHE A 206 1.38 19.31 -2.33
C PHE A 206 2.03 20.67 -2.21
#